data_0430a493e5a298da19985ceadab1e482
#
_entry.id   0430a493e5a298da19985ceadab1e482
#
_cell.length_a   1.000
_cell.length_b   1.000
_cell.length_c   1.000
_cell.angle_alpha   90.00
_cell.angle_beta   90.00
_cell.angle_gamma   90.00
#
_symmetry.space_group_name_H-M   'P 1'
#
loop_
_entity.id
_entity.type
_entity.pdbx_description
1 polymer ?
#
loop_
_entity_poly.entity_id
_entity_poly.type
_entity_poly.pdbx_seq_one_letter_code
_entity_poly.pdbx_strand_id
1 'polypeptide(L)'
;MTSNPRLMILPVAKMTMPSCLARQSNGKLPDSLLVDCGIKGFRMAPPAARAMKAMVAAMEAAGFRVRATGTYRSYERQVALFLERYSPKPIEGRPIKVWNGTRYWQKPGTAMAAVPGTSNHGWALAVDFAEERDGDPQVESVSTAMVTWLVKNALHYGYSAEAQSEPWHWRYVAGDAVLPKVEAYHAGNVETPTTITA
;
A
#
# COMPACT_ATOMS: atom_id res chain seq x y z
N MET A 1 -13.71 30.91 -14.54
CA MET A 1 -13.49 29.67 -15.31
C MET A 1 -13.03 28.59 -14.33
N THR A 2 -13.93 27.74 -13.88
CA THR A 2 -13.64 26.66 -12.94
C THR A 2 -12.97 25.54 -13.74
N SER A 3 -11.67 25.36 -13.56
CA SER A 3 -10.94 24.22 -14.10
C SER A 3 -11.51 22.94 -13.51
N ASN A 4 -12.13 22.14 -14.36
CA ASN A 4 -12.56 20.80 -14.03
C ASN A 4 -11.36 20.01 -13.46
N PRO A 5 -11.40 19.50 -12.20
CA PRO A 5 -10.27 18.75 -11.71
C PRO A 5 -10.13 17.51 -12.61
N ARG A 6 -9.06 17.46 -13.40
CA ARG A 6 -8.72 16.27 -14.17
C ARG A 6 -8.69 15.12 -13.18
N LEU A 7 -9.55 14.14 -13.35
CA LEU A 7 -9.52 12.90 -12.60
C LEU A 7 -8.09 12.34 -12.69
N MET A 8 -7.40 12.29 -11.55
CA MET A 8 -6.05 11.77 -11.48
C MET A 8 -6.12 10.25 -11.71
N ILE A 9 -5.52 9.78 -12.78
CA ILE A 9 -5.44 8.34 -13.07
C ILE A 9 -4.25 7.78 -12.31
N LEU A 10 -4.52 6.83 -11.40
CA LEU A 10 -3.47 6.14 -10.63
C LEU A 10 -2.78 5.10 -11.53
N PRO A 11 -1.44 5.02 -11.51
CA PRO A 11 -0.70 4.01 -12.26
C PRO A 11 -0.93 2.62 -11.65
N VAL A 12 -1.47 1.69 -12.43
CA VAL A 12 -1.66 0.29 -12.03
C VAL A 12 -0.74 -0.59 -12.87
N ALA A 13 0.26 -1.18 -12.21
CA ALA A 13 1.23 -2.07 -12.84
C ALA A 13 1.00 -3.53 -12.45
N LYS A 14 1.43 -4.46 -13.33
CA LYS A 14 1.44 -5.90 -13.00
C LYS A 14 2.46 -6.18 -11.90
N MET A 15 2.05 -6.95 -10.91
CA MET A 15 2.92 -7.36 -9.80
C MET A 15 3.74 -8.60 -10.20
N THR A 16 5.03 -8.57 -9.86
CA THR A 16 5.90 -9.73 -9.79
C THR A 16 6.11 -10.10 -8.32
N MET A 17 5.91 -11.38 -7.99
CA MET A 17 6.08 -11.87 -6.62
C MET A 17 7.58 -11.98 -6.29
N PRO A 18 8.07 -11.45 -5.17
CA PRO A 18 9.43 -11.71 -4.69
C PRO A 18 9.69 -13.19 -4.41
N SER A 19 10.88 -13.68 -4.75
CA SER A 19 11.25 -15.09 -4.58
C SER A 19 11.19 -15.57 -3.13
N CYS A 20 11.49 -14.71 -2.17
CA CYS A 20 11.40 -15.02 -0.74
C CYS A 20 9.97 -15.37 -0.27
N LEU A 21 8.95 -15.01 -1.04
CA LEU A 21 7.55 -15.30 -0.75
C LEU A 21 7.01 -16.54 -1.50
N ALA A 22 7.77 -17.12 -2.42
CA ALA A 22 7.29 -18.20 -3.30
C ALA A 22 6.78 -19.46 -2.58
N ARG A 23 7.25 -19.73 -1.35
CA ARG A 23 6.83 -20.88 -0.54
C ARG A 23 6.05 -20.46 0.70
N GLN A 24 5.59 -19.22 0.74
CA GLN A 24 4.86 -18.69 1.89
C GLN A 24 3.35 -18.75 1.65
N SER A 25 2.61 -18.62 2.73
CA SER A 25 1.15 -18.49 2.70
C SER A 25 0.73 -17.07 3.02
N ASN A 26 -0.20 -16.53 2.25
CA ASN A 26 -0.71 -15.18 2.42
C ASN A 26 -1.29 -14.98 3.83
N GLY A 27 -0.81 -13.97 4.53
CA GLY A 27 -1.18 -13.64 5.90
C GLY A 27 -0.55 -14.52 6.98
N LYS A 28 0.33 -15.48 6.61
CA LYS A 28 1.02 -16.39 7.54
C LYS A 28 2.52 -16.35 7.35
N LEU A 29 3.05 -15.15 7.12
CA LEU A 29 4.49 -14.96 6.95
C LEU A 29 5.21 -15.14 8.30
N PRO A 30 6.36 -15.84 8.30
CA PRO A 30 7.20 -15.91 9.49
C PRO A 30 7.76 -14.52 9.84
N ASP A 31 8.02 -14.28 11.10
CA ASP A 31 8.50 -12.97 11.60
C ASP A 31 9.83 -12.56 10.97
N SER A 32 10.67 -13.52 10.59
CA SER A 32 11.94 -13.30 9.87
C SER A 32 11.78 -12.69 8.48
N LEU A 33 10.59 -12.77 7.87
CA LEU A 33 10.24 -12.13 6.59
C LEU A 33 9.49 -10.80 6.77
N LEU A 34 9.39 -10.30 7.99
CA LEU A 34 8.75 -9.02 8.28
C LEU A 34 9.81 -8.07 8.85
N VAL A 35 10.36 -7.23 7.99
CA VAL A 35 11.43 -6.30 8.36
C VAL A 35 10.94 -4.85 8.39
N ASP A 36 11.59 -4.00 9.17
CA ASP A 36 11.31 -2.57 9.23
C ASP A 36 11.35 -1.94 7.84
N CYS A 37 10.35 -1.13 7.52
CA CYS A 37 10.17 -0.52 6.21
C CYS A 37 10.42 1.00 6.18
N GLY A 38 10.91 1.58 7.28
CA GLY A 38 11.15 3.02 7.40
C GLY A 38 9.93 3.83 7.86
N ILE A 39 8.75 3.22 7.97
CA ILE A 39 7.57 3.84 8.60
C ILE A 39 7.45 3.27 10.02
N LYS A 40 7.47 4.14 11.03
CA LYS A 40 7.49 3.75 12.44
C LYS A 40 6.37 2.77 12.79
N GLY A 41 6.74 1.61 13.34
CA GLY A 41 5.79 0.58 13.80
C GLY A 41 5.29 -0.35 12.70
N PHE A 42 5.74 -0.19 11.45
CA PHE A 42 5.31 -1.01 10.32
C PHE A 42 6.44 -1.87 9.75
N ARG A 43 6.08 -3.06 9.29
CA ARG A 43 7.01 -4.02 8.69
C ARG A 43 6.47 -4.54 7.36
N MET A 44 7.38 -4.83 6.42
CA MET A 44 7.06 -5.37 5.09
C MET A 44 8.00 -6.51 4.73
N ALA A 45 7.73 -7.22 3.64
CA ALA A 45 8.63 -8.20 3.07
C ALA A 45 9.97 -7.54 2.64
N PRO A 46 11.12 -8.24 2.74
CA PRO A 46 12.43 -7.61 2.61
C PRO A 46 12.62 -6.75 1.34
N PRO A 47 12.29 -7.20 0.10
CA PRO A 47 12.44 -6.35 -1.08
C PRO A 47 11.53 -5.11 -1.05
N ALA A 48 10.28 -5.28 -0.60
CA ALA A 48 9.34 -4.18 -0.45
C ALA A 48 9.80 -3.18 0.62
N ALA A 49 10.25 -3.66 1.78
CA ALA A 49 10.76 -2.83 2.85
C ALA A 49 11.99 -2.02 2.42
N ARG A 50 12.93 -2.65 1.71
CA ARG A 50 14.11 -1.98 1.14
C ARG A 50 13.70 -0.82 0.23
N ALA A 51 12.77 -1.06 -0.67
CA ALA A 51 12.24 -0.05 -1.59
C ALA A 51 11.44 1.04 -0.87
N MET A 52 10.66 0.66 0.15
CA MET A 52 9.88 1.61 0.96
C MET A 52 10.77 2.59 1.70
N LYS A 53 11.88 2.15 2.31
CA LYS A 53 12.83 3.07 2.98
C LYS A 53 13.32 4.16 2.05
N ALA A 54 13.70 3.81 0.82
CA ALA A 54 14.14 4.78 -0.18
C ALA A 54 13.01 5.73 -0.59
N MET A 55 11.80 5.20 -0.77
CA MET A 55 10.64 6.01 -1.15
C MET A 55 10.22 6.96 -0.03
N VAL A 56 10.16 6.50 1.23
CA VAL A 56 9.84 7.33 2.40
C VAL A 56 10.83 8.47 2.54
N ALA A 57 12.14 8.20 2.44
CA ALA A 57 13.15 9.24 2.51
C ALA A 57 12.98 10.32 1.41
N ALA A 58 12.62 9.90 0.19
CA ALA A 58 12.34 10.85 -0.89
C ALA A 58 11.04 11.63 -0.68
N MET A 59 10.02 11.01 -0.08
CA MET A 59 8.78 11.70 0.30
C MET A 59 9.03 12.73 1.40
N GLU A 60 9.80 12.37 2.43
CA GLU A 60 10.18 13.28 3.53
C GLU A 60 11.03 14.45 3.03
N ALA A 61 11.97 14.19 2.11
CA ALA A 61 12.75 15.24 1.43
C ALA A 61 11.87 16.18 0.58
N ALA A 62 10.72 15.70 0.09
CA ALA A 62 9.70 16.49 -0.59
C ALA A 62 8.72 17.21 0.37
N GLY A 63 8.94 17.11 1.69
CA GLY A 63 8.19 17.80 2.72
C GLY A 63 6.98 17.05 3.29
N PHE A 64 6.78 15.78 2.92
CA PHE A 64 5.68 14.99 3.49
C PHE A 64 6.06 14.37 4.83
N ARG A 65 5.12 14.35 5.77
CA ARG A 65 5.24 13.59 7.02
C ARG A 65 4.57 12.23 6.84
N VAL A 66 5.33 11.26 6.37
CA VAL A 66 4.81 9.95 5.94
C VAL A 66 4.37 9.11 7.15
N ARG A 67 3.15 8.60 7.08
CA ARG A 67 2.56 7.62 7.99
C ARG A 67 1.90 6.51 7.18
N ALA A 68 1.46 5.47 7.87
CA ALA A 68 0.62 4.44 7.29
C ALA A 68 -0.46 4.02 8.29
N THR A 69 -1.57 3.51 7.77
CA THR A 69 -2.63 2.85 8.55
C THR A 69 -2.56 1.32 8.43
N GLY A 70 -1.76 0.80 7.50
CA GLY A 70 -1.57 -0.63 7.34
C GLY A 70 -0.43 -1.00 6.40
N THR A 71 0.28 -2.09 6.75
CA THR A 71 1.24 -2.78 5.88
C THR A 71 0.96 -4.28 5.93
N TYR A 72 1.73 -5.09 6.69
CA TYR A 72 1.41 -6.49 6.86
C TYR A 72 0.10 -6.69 7.63
N ARG A 73 -0.73 -7.62 7.12
CA ARG A 73 -1.96 -8.05 7.77
C ARG A 73 -1.99 -9.57 7.88
N SER A 74 -2.09 -10.09 9.12
CA SER A 74 -2.20 -11.54 9.32
C SER A 74 -3.48 -12.11 8.73
N TYR A 75 -3.48 -13.40 8.47
CA TYR A 75 -4.64 -14.13 7.95
C TYR A 75 -5.85 -13.97 8.87
N GLU A 76 -5.64 -14.09 10.18
CA GLU A 76 -6.69 -13.97 11.21
C GLU A 76 -7.28 -12.57 11.22
N ARG A 77 -6.44 -11.52 11.09
CA ARG A 77 -6.91 -10.14 11.00
C ARG A 77 -7.68 -9.90 9.69
N GLN A 78 -7.25 -10.51 8.59
CA GLN A 78 -8.00 -10.44 7.32
C GLN A 78 -9.34 -11.16 7.40
N VAL A 79 -9.43 -12.31 8.09
CA VAL A 79 -10.68 -13.02 8.37
C VAL A 79 -11.63 -12.12 9.17
N ALA A 80 -11.14 -11.55 10.27
CA ALA A 80 -11.94 -10.65 11.10
C ALA A 80 -12.50 -9.47 10.30
N LEU A 81 -11.64 -8.80 9.51
CA LEU A 81 -12.02 -7.68 8.65
C LEU A 81 -13.05 -8.10 7.58
N PHE A 82 -12.86 -9.29 6.99
CA PHE A 82 -13.78 -9.80 5.98
C PHE A 82 -15.16 -10.06 6.58
N LEU A 83 -15.24 -10.73 7.73
CA LEU A 83 -16.50 -11.03 8.42
C LEU A 83 -17.18 -9.78 9.03
N GLU A 84 -16.41 -8.77 9.37
CA GLU A 84 -16.93 -7.45 9.74
C GLU A 84 -17.71 -6.82 8.57
N ARG A 85 -17.16 -6.93 7.34
CA ARG A 85 -17.65 -6.25 6.14
C ARG A 85 -18.59 -7.08 5.27
N TYR A 86 -18.60 -8.39 5.41
CA TYR A 86 -19.40 -9.32 4.61
C TYR A 86 -20.25 -10.23 5.49
N SER A 87 -21.40 -10.68 4.97
CA SER A 87 -22.36 -11.57 5.64
C SER A 87 -22.64 -12.80 4.76
N PRO A 88 -22.71 -14.01 5.33
CA PRO A 88 -23.17 -15.19 4.60
C PRO A 88 -24.68 -15.16 4.30
N LYS A 89 -25.43 -14.25 4.93
CA LYS A 89 -26.85 -14.04 4.62
C LYS A 89 -26.98 -13.18 3.38
N PRO A 90 -27.80 -13.58 2.38
CA PRO A 90 -28.05 -12.78 1.19
C PRO A 90 -28.49 -11.36 1.51
N ILE A 91 -27.92 -10.39 0.77
CA ILE A 91 -28.31 -8.99 0.83
C ILE A 91 -28.49 -8.54 -0.63
N GLU A 92 -29.73 -8.17 -0.97
CA GLU A 92 -30.10 -7.80 -2.34
C GLU A 92 -29.27 -6.63 -2.87
N GLY A 93 -28.88 -6.70 -4.14
CA GLY A 93 -28.12 -5.66 -4.81
C GLY A 93 -26.67 -5.46 -4.34
N ARG A 94 -26.18 -6.31 -3.40
CA ARG A 94 -24.82 -6.14 -2.84
C ARG A 94 -23.80 -7.03 -3.54
N PRO A 95 -22.53 -6.54 -3.70
CA PRO A 95 -21.43 -7.33 -4.23
C PRO A 95 -21.25 -8.64 -3.45
N ILE A 96 -20.90 -9.72 -4.17
CA ILE A 96 -20.70 -11.05 -3.61
C ILE A 96 -19.24 -11.43 -3.73
N LYS A 97 -18.70 -12.06 -2.69
CA LYS A 97 -17.43 -12.77 -2.69
C LYS A 97 -17.63 -14.21 -2.23
N VAL A 98 -16.80 -15.12 -2.75
CA VAL A 98 -16.79 -16.52 -2.34
C VAL A 98 -15.54 -16.78 -1.49
N TRP A 99 -15.74 -17.36 -0.31
CA TRP A 99 -14.67 -17.78 0.57
C TRP A 99 -15.00 -19.17 1.15
N ASN A 100 -14.07 -20.12 1.02
CA ASN A 100 -14.25 -21.53 1.42
C ASN A 100 -15.56 -22.14 0.90
N GLY A 101 -15.89 -21.90 -0.37
CA GLY A 101 -17.11 -22.41 -1.00
C GLY A 101 -18.40 -21.69 -0.61
N THR A 102 -18.37 -20.79 0.35
CA THR A 102 -19.53 -20.03 0.83
C THR A 102 -19.59 -18.64 0.19
N ARG A 103 -20.79 -18.22 -0.22
CA ARG A 103 -21.04 -16.86 -0.71
C ARG A 103 -21.20 -15.91 0.47
N TYR A 104 -20.63 -14.71 0.31
CA TYR A 104 -20.73 -13.61 1.28
C TYR A 104 -21.12 -12.33 0.55
N TRP A 105 -22.10 -11.62 1.07
CA TRP A 105 -22.59 -10.34 0.55
C TRP A 105 -21.98 -9.18 1.33
N GLN A 106 -21.55 -8.15 0.63
CA GLN A 106 -21.02 -6.95 1.29
C GLN A 106 -22.12 -6.27 2.10
N LYS A 107 -21.87 -5.98 3.37
CA LYS A 107 -22.78 -5.27 4.25
C LYS A 107 -22.93 -3.80 3.80
N PRO A 108 -24.11 -3.17 3.96
CA PRO A 108 -24.28 -1.74 3.70
C PRO A 108 -23.33 -0.88 4.53
N GLY A 109 -22.82 0.21 3.93
CA GLY A 109 -21.95 1.17 4.63
C GLY A 109 -20.51 0.69 4.88
N THR A 110 -20.14 -0.51 4.41
CA THR A 110 -18.77 -1.01 4.58
C THR A 110 -17.94 -0.87 3.30
N ALA A 111 -16.64 -0.61 3.46
CA ALA A 111 -15.69 -0.69 2.34
C ALA A 111 -15.47 -2.14 1.90
N MET A 112 -15.00 -2.34 0.66
CA MET A 112 -14.61 -3.68 0.20
C MET A 112 -13.44 -4.23 1.02
N ALA A 113 -13.37 -5.55 1.14
CA ALA A 113 -12.20 -6.25 1.69
C ALA A 113 -11.84 -7.42 0.78
N ALA A 114 -10.56 -7.70 0.65
CA ALA A 114 -10.09 -8.89 -0.05
C ALA A 114 -10.57 -10.17 0.67
N VAL A 115 -10.79 -11.24 -0.08
CA VAL A 115 -11.07 -12.56 0.48
C VAL A 115 -9.85 -12.99 1.34
N PRO A 116 -10.04 -13.60 2.53
CA PRO A 116 -8.92 -14.09 3.33
C PRO A 116 -7.96 -14.96 2.51
N GLY A 117 -6.67 -14.67 2.61
CA GLY A 117 -5.64 -15.35 1.84
C GLY A 117 -5.32 -14.75 0.46
N THR A 118 -5.98 -13.62 0.06
CA THR A 118 -5.75 -12.99 -1.25
C THR A 118 -5.29 -11.53 -1.18
N SER A 119 -5.20 -10.96 0.00
CA SER A 119 -4.81 -9.55 0.18
C SER A 119 -3.31 -9.33 -0.06
N ASN A 120 -2.92 -8.24 -0.74
CA ASN A 120 -1.52 -7.85 -0.86
C ASN A 120 -0.89 -7.44 0.49
N HIS A 121 -1.69 -7.01 1.46
CA HIS A 121 -1.24 -6.85 2.85
C HIS A 121 -0.82 -8.16 3.49
N GLY A 122 -1.46 -9.28 3.14
CA GLY A 122 -1.08 -10.60 3.62
C GLY A 122 0.27 -11.09 3.08
N TRP A 123 0.74 -10.54 1.97
CA TRP A 123 2.08 -10.76 1.44
C TRP A 123 3.11 -9.76 1.99
N ALA A 124 2.71 -8.82 2.85
CA ALA A 124 3.55 -7.71 3.30
C ALA A 124 4.12 -6.89 2.14
N LEU A 125 3.36 -6.78 1.04
CA LEU A 125 3.73 -6.03 -0.16
C LEU A 125 2.92 -4.74 -0.34
N ALA A 126 1.84 -4.54 0.43
CA ALA A 126 1.00 -3.35 0.35
C ALA A 126 1.21 -2.41 1.53
N VAL A 127 0.92 -1.14 1.29
CA VAL A 127 0.88 -0.05 2.27
C VAL A 127 -0.36 0.78 2.03
N ASP A 128 -1.06 1.11 3.11
CA ASP A 128 -2.09 2.13 3.14
C ASP A 128 -1.47 3.40 3.73
N PHE A 129 -1.12 4.35 2.86
CA PHE A 129 -0.48 5.60 3.26
C PHE A 129 -1.43 6.52 4.01
N ALA A 130 -0.85 7.27 4.93
CA ALA A 130 -1.44 8.38 5.63
C ALA A 130 -0.41 9.52 5.75
N GLU A 131 -0.86 10.71 6.08
CA GLU A 131 0.00 11.86 6.26
C GLU A 131 -0.29 12.52 7.61
N GLU A 132 0.75 12.76 8.40
CA GLU A 132 0.61 13.54 9.64
C GLU A 132 0.41 15.01 9.30
N ARG A 133 -0.64 15.61 9.85
CA ARG A 133 -0.94 17.03 9.73
C ARG A 133 -0.68 17.74 11.05
N ASP A 134 -0.31 19.01 10.98
CA ASP A 134 -0.09 19.82 12.17
C ASP A 134 -1.35 19.86 13.04
N GLY A 135 -1.20 19.49 14.31
CA GLY A 135 -2.26 19.52 15.32
C GLY A 135 -3.21 18.32 15.34
N ASP A 136 -3.09 17.36 14.42
CA ASP A 136 -3.89 16.14 14.43
C ASP A 136 -3.01 14.89 14.46
N PRO A 137 -2.89 14.22 15.63
CA PRO A 137 -2.14 12.96 15.73
C PRO A 137 -2.88 11.77 15.08
N GLN A 138 -4.15 11.93 14.71
CA GLN A 138 -4.97 10.88 14.10
C GLN A 138 -5.12 11.14 12.59
N VAL A 139 -4.11 10.76 11.82
CA VAL A 139 -4.15 10.92 10.37
C VAL A 139 -4.73 9.69 9.72
N GLU A 140 -5.85 9.85 9.04
CA GLU A 140 -6.54 8.74 8.35
C GLU A 140 -6.51 8.84 6.83
N SER A 141 -6.01 9.91 6.24
CA SER A 141 -6.09 10.12 4.79
C SER A 141 -4.83 10.71 4.18
N VAL A 142 -4.51 10.30 2.95
CA VAL A 142 -3.51 10.93 2.10
C VAL A 142 -4.00 12.28 1.58
N SER A 143 -3.11 13.27 1.50
CA SER A 143 -3.41 14.53 0.81
C SER A 143 -3.36 14.35 -0.72
N THR A 144 -4.06 15.23 -1.44
CA THR A 144 -3.96 15.29 -2.91
C THR A 144 -2.53 15.52 -3.38
N ALA A 145 -1.74 16.30 -2.62
CA ALA A 145 -0.33 16.55 -2.91
C ALA A 145 0.50 15.25 -2.80
N MET A 146 0.32 14.48 -1.73
CA MET A 146 0.99 13.19 -1.56
C MET A 146 0.60 12.20 -2.66
N VAL A 147 -0.69 12.09 -3.01
CA VAL A 147 -1.15 11.23 -4.12
C VAL A 147 -0.53 11.68 -5.45
N THR A 148 -0.46 12.98 -5.71
CA THR A 148 0.19 13.52 -6.91
C THR A 148 1.67 13.15 -6.97
N TRP A 149 2.37 13.22 -5.85
CA TRP A 149 3.77 12.79 -5.76
C TRP A 149 3.91 11.28 -6.01
N LEU A 150 3.06 10.46 -5.39
CA LEU A 150 3.05 9.01 -5.56
C LEU A 150 2.79 8.61 -7.03
N VAL A 151 1.82 9.25 -7.69
CA VAL A 151 1.54 9.00 -9.13
C VAL A 151 2.76 9.23 -10.00
N LYS A 152 3.56 10.26 -9.70
CA LYS A 152 4.75 10.62 -10.47
C LYS A 152 5.98 9.76 -10.13
N ASN A 153 6.10 9.30 -8.91
CA ASN A 153 7.36 8.80 -8.39
C ASN A 153 7.35 7.33 -7.93
N ALA A 154 6.22 6.80 -7.45
CA ALA A 154 6.19 5.51 -6.76
C ALA A 154 6.73 4.35 -7.61
N LEU A 155 6.49 4.34 -8.92
CA LEU A 155 7.02 3.32 -9.83
C LEU A 155 8.55 3.28 -9.89
N HIS A 156 9.25 4.40 -9.65
CA HIS A 156 10.71 4.45 -9.58
C HIS A 156 11.27 3.70 -8.35
N TYR A 157 10.40 3.44 -7.37
CA TYR A 157 10.68 2.64 -6.17
C TYR A 157 10.01 1.27 -6.20
N GLY A 158 9.38 0.89 -7.33
CA GLY A 158 8.70 -0.38 -7.49
C GLY A 158 7.32 -0.45 -6.85
N TYR A 159 6.70 0.68 -6.55
CA TYR A 159 5.34 0.75 -6.03
C TYR A 159 4.34 1.24 -7.08
N SER A 160 3.17 0.65 -7.07
CA SER A 160 2.05 0.98 -7.96
C SER A 160 0.75 1.00 -7.18
N ALA A 161 -0.20 1.84 -7.57
CA ALA A 161 -1.56 1.74 -7.08
C ALA A 161 -2.17 0.37 -7.48
N GLU A 162 -3.19 -0.06 -6.76
CA GLU A 162 -3.93 -1.29 -7.08
C GLU A 162 -5.34 -1.00 -7.64
N ALA A 163 -6.01 0.00 -7.11
CA ALA A 163 -7.35 0.40 -7.52
C ALA A 163 -7.48 1.92 -7.62
N GLN A 164 -8.27 2.38 -8.58
CA GLN A 164 -8.52 3.82 -8.77
C GLN A 164 -9.29 4.45 -7.60
N SER A 165 -10.09 3.65 -6.91
CA SER A 165 -10.91 4.10 -5.77
C SER A 165 -10.16 4.19 -4.44
N GLU A 166 -8.91 3.75 -4.38
CA GLU A 166 -8.13 3.64 -3.15
C GLU A 166 -6.79 4.39 -3.29
N PRO A 167 -6.78 5.73 -3.34
CA PRO A 167 -5.57 6.53 -3.58
C PRO A 167 -4.53 6.42 -2.46
N TRP A 168 -4.90 5.90 -1.31
CA TRP A 168 -4.00 5.59 -0.20
C TRP A 168 -3.31 4.22 -0.35
N HIS A 169 -3.87 3.29 -1.17
CA HIS A 169 -3.43 1.90 -1.25
C HIS A 169 -2.41 1.69 -2.39
N TRP A 170 -1.18 1.39 -2.01
CA TRP A 170 -0.07 1.14 -2.94
C TRP A 170 0.57 -0.20 -2.65
N ARG A 171 0.99 -0.92 -3.71
CA ARG A 171 1.62 -2.23 -3.58
C ARG A 171 2.96 -2.28 -4.29
N TYR A 172 3.89 -3.04 -3.73
CA TYR A 172 5.16 -3.36 -4.34
C TYR A 172 4.96 -4.33 -5.51
N VAL A 173 5.56 -4.04 -6.66
CA VAL A 173 5.33 -4.77 -7.91
C VAL A 173 6.62 -5.27 -8.57
N ALA A 174 7.79 -4.88 -8.07
CA ALA A 174 9.08 -5.10 -8.76
C ALA A 174 9.70 -6.49 -8.49
N GLY A 175 9.11 -7.32 -7.64
CA GLY A 175 9.67 -8.65 -7.34
C GLY A 175 11.04 -8.56 -6.67
N ASP A 176 12.04 -9.21 -7.25
CA ASP A 176 13.43 -9.17 -6.76
C ASP A 176 14.27 -8.08 -7.45
N ALA A 177 13.70 -7.32 -8.37
CA ALA A 177 14.43 -6.27 -9.08
C ALA A 177 14.79 -5.11 -8.13
N VAL A 178 16.06 -4.73 -8.13
CA VAL A 178 16.55 -3.54 -7.44
C VAL A 178 16.54 -2.38 -8.42
N LEU A 179 15.70 -1.40 -8.16
CA LEU A 179 15.54 -0.24 -9.04
C LEU A 179 16.62 0.82 -8.75
N PRO A 180 17.05 1.60 -9.77
CA PRO A 180 18.17 2.53 -9.64
C PRO A 180 18.04 3.52 -8.48
N LYS A 181 16.83 4.08 -8.23
CA LYS A 181 16.63 5.01 -7.10
C LYS A 181 16.72 4.31 -5.74
N VAL A 182 16.32 3.05 -5.64
CA VAL A 182 16.46 2.24 -4.43
C VAL A 182 17.92 1.91 -4.18
N GLU A 183 18.66 1.55 -5.23
CA GLU A 183 20.09 1.27 -5.15
C GLU A 183 20.87 2.51 -4.73
N ALA A 184 20.65 3.66 -5.38
CA ALA A 184 21.30 4.92 -5.07
C ALA A 184 21.09 5.33 -3.59
N TYR A 185 19.88 5.22 -3.08
CA TYR A 185 19.60 5.50 -1.67
C TYR A 185 20.43 4.63 -0.72
N HIS A 186 20.48 3.32 -0.96
CA HIS A 186 21.23 2.41 -0.08
C HIS A 186 22.75 2.45 -0.27
N ALA A 187 23.22 3.01 -1.38
CA ALA A 187 24.65 3.31 -1.61
C ALA A 187 25.09 4.65 -0.97
N GLY A 188 24.18 5.39 -0.32
CA GLY A 188 24.46 6.71 0.25
C GLY A 188 24.49 7.84 -0.79
N ASN A 189 24.12 7.56 -2.03
CA ASN A 189 23.99 8.56 -3.10
C ASN A 189 22.60 9.20 -3.06
N VAL A 190 22.34 10.04 -2.05
CA VAL A 190 21.08 10.79 -1.96
C VAL A 190 21.14 11.93 -2.98
N GLU A 191 20.30 11.88 -4.02
CA GLU A 191 20.09 13.03 -4.88
C GLU A 191 19.53 14.18 -4.01
N THR A 192 20.30 15.27 -3.89
CA THR A 192 19.82 16.50 -3.27
C THR A 192 18.60 16.98 -4.08
N PRO A 193 17.48 17.34 -3.44
CA PRO A 193 16.31 17.84 -4.18
C PRO A 193 16.74 19.04 -5.01
N THR A 194 16.53 18.98 -6.32
CA THR A 194 16.68 20.17 -7.17
C THR A 194 15.56 21.12 -6.77
N THR A 195 15.91 22.20 -6.10
CA THR A 195 14.99 23.29 -5.77
C THR A 195 14.41 23.80 -7.08
N ILE A 196 13.15 23.47 -7.36
CA ILE A 196 12.41 24.11 -8.45
C ILE A 196 12.08 25.51 -7.94
N THR A 197 12.91 26.47 -8.31
CA THR A 197 12.55 27.89 -8.20
C THR A 197 11.35 28.13 -9.08
N ALA A 198 10.30 28.67 -8.49
CA ALA A 198 9.03 29.04 -9.10
C ALA A 198 9.20 30.15 -10.18
#